data_4cfd499264411799ff34d9c283a17382
#
_entry.id   4cfd499264411799ff34d9c283a17382
#
_cell.length_a   1.000
_cell.length_b   1.000
_cell.length_c   1.000
_cell.angle_alpha   90.00
_cell.angle_beta   90.00
_cell.angle_gamma   90.00
#
_symmetry.space_group_name_H-M   'P 1'
#
loop_
_entity.id
_entity.type
_entity.pdbx_description
1 polymer ?
#
loop_
_entity_poly.entity_id
_entity_poly.type
_entity_poly.pdbx_seq_one_letter_code
_entity_poly.pdbx_strand_id
1 'polypeptide(L)'
;MKKVLWFSRHAMTEEQRAALGEVEILQINRTINTAFELENEIKEVDIVAIVAPINLQQQFLKLAGDKPVIMAVNDMVLVPDPEGGEDKVQFKFVKWERLLKIEVVKEDFTIKEED
;
A
#
# COMPACT_ATOMS: atom_id res chain seq x y z
N MET A 1 16.90 -15.17 -2.37
CA MET A 1 15.52 -14.72 -2.68
C MET A 1 15.13 -13.62 -1.70
N LYS A 2 14.63 -12.50 -2.19
CA LYS A 2 14.19 -11.40 -1.34
C LYS A 2 12.88 -11.76 -0.64
N LYS A 3 12.72 -11.27 0.58
CA LYS A 3 11.54 -11.50 1.39
C LYS A 3 10.71 -10.22 1.43
N VAL A 4 9.42 -10.35 1.15
CA VAL A 4 8.46 -9.23 1.08
C VAL A 4 7.42 -9.42 2.17
N LEU A 5 7.27 -8.40 3.03
CA LEU A 5 6.12 -8.33 3.92
C LEU A 5 4.94 -7.78 3.12
N TRP A 6 3.83 -8.49 3.11
CA TRP A 6 2.60 -8.07 2.44
C TRP A 6 1.53 -7.78 3.48
N PHE A 7 1.32 -6.50 3.76
CA PHE A 7 0.30 -6.05 4.70
C PHE A 7 -1.00 -5.78 3.95
N SER A 8 -1.88 -6.77 3.94
CA SER A 8 -3.17 -6.69 3.26
C SER A 8 -4.07 -7.82 3.75
N ARG A 9 -5.37 -7.60 3.72
CA ARG A 9 -6.36 -8.63 4.04
C ARG A 9 -6.56 -9.62 2.89
N HIS A 10 -6.11 -9.26 1.70
CA HIS A 10 -6.24 -10.09 0.50
C HIS A 10 -4.90 -10.66 0.11
N ALA A 11 -4.90 -11.90 -0.37
CA ALA A 11 -3.69 -12.50 -0.90
C ALA A 11 -3.17 -11.68 -2.09
N MET A 12 -1.84 -11.63 -2.22
CA MET A 12 -1.24 -10.98 -3.37
C MET A 12 -1.63 -11.73 -4.64
N THR A 13 -2.06 -10.99 -5.67
CA THR A 13 -2.45 -11.61 -6.94
C THR A 13 -1.23 -12.12 -7.70
N GLU A 14 -1.45 -13.04 -8.65
CA GLU A 14 -0.37 -13.53 -9.50
C GLU A 14 0.30 -12.42 -10.28
N GLU A 15 -0.48 -11.45 -10.76
CA GLU A 15 0.04 -10.29 -11.50
C GLU A 15 0.94 -9.42 -10.62
N GLN A 16 0.49 -9.15 -9.40
CA GLN A 16 1.28 -8.40 -8.41
C GLN A 16 2.58 -9.12 -8.08
N ARG A 17 2.48 -10.44 -7.88
CA ARG A 17 3.64 -11.27 -7.54
C ARG A 17 4.63 -11.37 -8.70
N ALA A 18 4.13 -11.53 -9.92
CA ALA A 18 4.96 -11.61 -11.12
C ALA A 18 5.77 -10.33 -11.33
N ALA A 19 5.17 -9.17 -11.03
CA ALA A 19 5.86 -7.88 -11.15
C ALA A 19 7.01 -7.72 -10.15
N LEU A 20 6.99 -8.45 -9.04
CA LEU A 20 8.07 -8.45 -8.06
C LEU A 20 9.18 -9.46 -8.40
N GLY A 21 8.87 -10.44 -9.23
CA GLY A 21 9.79 -11.52 -9.56
C GLY A 21 9.77 -12.64 -8.51
N GLU A 22 10.87 -13.35 -8.37
CA GLU A 22 10.96 -14.44 -7.39
C GLU A 22 11.22 -13.87 -6.00
N VAL A 23 10.16 -13.89 -5.17
CA VAL A 23 10.21 -13.39 -3.80
C VAL A 23 9.48 -14.34 -2.87
N GLU A 24 9.87 -14.29 -1.59
CA GLU A 24 9.14 -14.96 -0.53
C GLU A 24 8.18 -13.97 0.10
N ILE A 25 6.91 -14.34 0.23
CA ILE A 25 5.85 -13.46 0.75
C ILE A 25 5.52 -13.84 2.19
N LEU A 26 5.62 -12.86 3.08
CA LEU A 26 5.11 -12.96 4.45
C LEU A 26 3.87 -12.09 4.53
N GLN A 27 2.69 -12.70 4.51
CA GLN A 27 1.44 -11.97 4.57
C GLN A 27 1.03 -11.68 6.01
N ILE A 28 0.67 -10.42 6.26
CA ILE A 28 0.07 -9.98 7.51
C ILE A 28 -1.35 -9.51 7.19
N ASN A 29 -2.34 -10.27 7.59
CA ASN A 29 -3.75 -9.98 7.26
C ASN A 29 -4.59 -9.58 8.47
N ARG A 30 -3.94 -9.23 9.59
CA ARG A 30 -4.64 -8.79 10.79
C ARG A 30 -4.75 -7.27 10.85
N THR A 31 -5.73 -6.78 11.60
CA THR A 31 -5.86 -5.36 11.89
C THR A 31 -4.82 -4.95 12.93
N ILE A 32 -4.16 -3.83 12.68
CA ILE A 32 -3.19 -3.24 13.61
C ILE A 32 -3.60 -1.80 13.94
N ASN A 33 -3.25 -1.35 15.14
CA ASN A 33 -3.46 0.03 15.55
C ASN A 33 -2.28 0.91 15.14
N THR A 34 -1.07 0.34 15.22
CA THR A 34 0.16 1.02 14.78
C THR A 34 1.05 0.04 14.03
N ALA A 35 1.85 0.55 13.11
CA ALA A 35 2.81 -0.28 12.38
C ALA A 35 3.93 -0.80 13.29
N PHE A 36 4.13 -0.21 14.45
CA PHE A 36 5.12 -0.67 15.44
C PHE A 36 4.84 -2.08 15.93
N GLU A 37 3.59 -2.53 15.85
CA GLU A 37 3.22 -3.92 16.18
C GLU A 37 3.91 -4.93 15.26
N LEU A 38 4.37 -4.49 14.10
CA LEU A 38 5.05 -5.33 13.10
C LEU A 38 6.56 -5.06 13.02
N GLU A 39 7.13 -4.40 14.02
CA GLU A 39 8.54 -4.04 14.02
C GLU A 39 9.47 -5.23 13.77
N ASN A 40 9.21 -6.35 14.43
CA ASN A 40 10.04 -7.55 14.27
C ASN A 40 9.94 -8.13 12.86
N GLU A 41 8.74 -8.20 12.31
CA GLU A 41 8.51 -8.71 10.96
C GLU A 41 9.15 -7.81 9.91
N ILE A 42 9.11 -6.50 10.12
CA ILE A 42 9.75 -5.53 9.21
C ILE A 42 11.27 -5.70 9.20
N LYS A 43 11.87 -6.02 10.34
CA LYS A 43 13.31 -6.27 10.42
C LYS A 43 13.76 -7.48 9.61
N GLU A 44 12.88 -8.46 9.46
CA GLU A 44 13.20 -9.74 8.79
C GLU A 44 13.03 -9.70 7.28
N VAL A 45 12.40 -8.67 6.73
CA VAL A 45 12.10 -8.59 5.30
C VAL A 45 13.00 -7.57 4.60
N ASP A 46 13.04 -7.69 3.27
CA ASP A 46 13.79 -6.77 2.41
C ASP A 46 12.93 -5.66 1.84
N ILE A 47 11.64 -5.93 1.66
CA ILE A 47 10.66 -5.02 1.05
C ILE A 47 9.39 -5.07 1.87
N VAL A 48 8.74 -3.90 2.03
CA VAL A 48 7.48 -3.78 2.74
C VAL A 48 6.41 -3.32 1.75
N ALA A 49 5.47 -4.21 1.42
CA ALA A 49 4.35 -3.92 0.52
C ALA A 49 3.09 -3.74 1.35
N ILE A 50 2.39 -2.63 1.19
CA ILE A 50 1.29 -2.27 2.08
C ILE A 50 0.03 -1.83 1.34
N VAL A 51 -1.11 -2.14 1.95
CA VAL A 51 -2.42 -1.54 1.67
C VAL A 51 -2.87 -0.95 3.00
N ALA A 52 -2.70 0.35 3.18
CA ALA A 52 -2.89 0.97 4.48
C ALA A 52 -3.27 2.46 4.34
N PRO A 53 -3.99 3.02 5.31
CA PRO A 53 -4.27 4.45 5.35
C PRO A 53 -3.00 5.27 5.62
N ILE A 54 -3.09 6.57 5.35
CA ILE A 54 -1.92 7.47 5.39
C ILE A 54 -1.18 7.45 6.73
N ASN A 55 -1.89 7.41 7.83
CA ASN A 55 -1.25 7.37 9.16
C ASN A 55 -0.37 6.13 9.35
N LEU A 56 -0.83 4.99 8.89
CA LEU A 56 -0.02 3.76 8.93
C LEU A 56 1.11 3.80 7.91
N GLN A 57 0.88 4.38 6.72
CA GLN A 57 1.92 4.54 5.71
C GLN A 57 3.13 5.30 6.26
N GLN A 58 2.90 6.38 6.99
CA GLN A 58 3.97 7.15 7.62
C GLN A 58 4.77 6.31 8.62
N GLN A 59 4.08 5.51 9.41
CA GLN A 59 4.72 4.63 10.38
C GLN A 59 5.54 3.54 9.70
N PHE A 60 5.03 2.95 8.63
CA PHE A 60 5.78 1.95 7.86
C PHE A 60 7.06 2.54 7.26
N LEU A 61 6.98 3.75 6.72
CA LEU A 61 8.15 4.43 6.18
C LEU A 61 9.22 4.62 7.25
N LYS A 62 8.80 5.04 8.44
CA LYS A 62 9.72 5.26 9.55
C LYS A 62 10.39 3.97 10.00
N LEU A 63 9.61 2.89 10.13
CA LEU A 63 10.11 1.59 10.57
C LEU A 63 10.98 0.91 9.53
N ALA A 64 10.65 1.06 8.26
CA ALA A 64 11.39 0.42 7.17
C ALA A 64 12.79 1.00 6.99
N GLY A 65 12.99 2.28 7.33
CA GLY A 65 14.27 2.94 7.12
C GLY A 65 14.62 2.97 5.63
N ASP A 66 15.73 2.32 5.28
CA ASP A 66 16.21 2.28 3.89
C ASP A 66 15.50 1.22 3.02
N LYS A 67 14.70 0.36 3.63
CA LYS A 67 13.98 -0.68 2.89
C LYS A 67 12.85 -0.06 2.09
N PRO A 68 12.62 -0.50 0.83
CA PRO A 68 11.50 0.01 0.06
C PRO A 68 10.15 -0.29 0.71
N VAL A 69 9.30 0.72 0.76
CA VAL A 69 7.88 0.57 1.08
C VAL A 69 7.13 0.78 -0.24
N ILE A 70 6.41 -0.23 -0.68
CA ILE A 70 5.75 -0.21 -1.98
C ILE A 70 4.24 -0.37 -1.84
N MET A 71 3.51 0.20 -2.80
CA MET A 71 2.06 0.15 -2.88
C MET A 71 1.65 -0.20 -4.29
N ALA A 72 0.62 -1.02 -4.43
CA ALA A 72 0.10 -1.39 -5.74
C ALA A 72 -0.73 -0.25 -6.33
N VAL A 73 -0.54 0.01 -7.61
CA VAL A 73 -1.38 0.91 -8.39
C VAL A 73 -2.33 0.05 -9.21
N ASN A 74 -3.61 0.29 -9.09
CA ASN A 74 -4.65 -0.45 -9.80
C ASN A 74 -5.51 0.52 -10.59
N ASP A 75 -5.92 0.09 -11.78
CA ASP A 75 -6.93 0.80 -12.58
C ASP A 75 -8.30 0.20 -12.31
N MET A 76 -9.30 1.06 -12.36
CA MET A 76 -10.69 0.64 -12.29
C MET A 76 -11.23 0.50 -13.70
N VAL A 77 -11.67 -0.71 -14.04
CA VAL A 77 -12.18 -1.04 -15.37
C VAL A 77 -13.64 -1.46 -15.26
N LEU A 78 -14.48 -0.93 -16.14
CA LEU A 78 -15.86 -1.37 -16.26
C LEU A 78 -15.92 -2.57 -17.19
N VAL A 79 -16.43 -3.67 -16.69
CA VAL A 79 -16.61 -4.90 -17.47
C VAL A 79 -18.08 -5.07 -17.77
N PRO A 80 -18.48 -5.11 -19.06
CA PRO A 80 -19.87 -5.32 -19.42
C PRO A 80 -20.37 -6.68 -18.93
N ASP A 81 -21.61 -6.70 -18.43
CA ASP A 81 -22.25 -7.96 -18.07
C ASP A 81 -22.71 -8.66 -19.36
N PRO A 82 -22.25 -9.89 -19.65
CA PRO A 82 -22.65 -10.61 -20.85
C PRO A 82 -24.15 -10.94 -20.90
N GLU A 83 -24.85 -10.88 -19.76
CA GLU A 83 -26.28 -11.11 -19.69
C GLU A 83 -27.13 -9.84 -19.77
N GLY A 84 -26.50 -8.69 -20.07
CA GLY A 84 -27.19 -7.42 -20.25
C GLY A 84 -27.54 -6.69 -18.96
N GLY A 85 -26.94 -7.06 -17.83
CA GLY A 85 -27.08 -6.35 -16.57
C GLY A 85 -26.19 -5.10 -16.49
N GLU A 86 -26.04 -4.56 -15.30
CA GLU A 86 -25.17 -3.42 -15.07
C GLU A 86 -23.70 -3.81 -15.24
N ASP A 87 -22.90 -2.87 -15.72
CA ASP A 87 -21.45 -3.06 -15.82
C ASP A 87 -20.87 -3.26 -14.41
N LYS A 88 -19.95 -4.20 -14.32
CA LYS A 88 -19.23 -4.47 -13.06
C LYS A 88 -17.92 -3.73 -13.04
N VAL A 89 -17.56 -3.26 -11.86
CA VAL A 89 -16.26 -2.62 -11.63
C VAL A 89 -15.24 -3.71 -11.31
N GLN A 90 -14.13 -3.70 -12.06
CA GLN A 90 -13.02 -4.61 -11.82
C GLN A 90 -11.74 -3.78 -11.62
N PHE A 91 -10.98 -4.13 -10.60
CA PHE A 91 -9.67 -3.53 -10.37
C PHE A 91 -8.61 -4.36 -11.06
N LYS A 92 -7.80 -3.69 -11.86
CA LYS A 92 -6.72 -4.34 -12.60
C LYS A 92 -5.40 -3.76 -12.13
N PHE A 93 -4.47 -4.64 -11.73
CA PHE A 93 -3.14 -4.23 -11.31
C PHE A 93 -2.36 -3.63 -12.49
N VAL A 94 -1.72 -2.49 -12.23
CA VAL A 94 -0.89 -1.80 -13.22
C VAL A 94 0.58 -1.95 -12.89
N LYS A 95 0.99 -1.54 -11.70
CA LYS A 95 2.40 -1.52 -11.29
C LYS A 95 2.53 -1.36 -9.79
N TRP A 96 3.74 -1.57 -9.29
CA TRP A 96 4.13 -1.16 -7.95
C TRP A 96 4.74 0.23 -8.00
N GLU A 97 4.46 1.04 -6.98
CA GLU A 97 5.14 2.32 -6.76
C GLU A 97 5.82 2.30 -5.41
N ARG A 98 7.00 2.91 -5.34
CA ARG A 98 7.71 3.07 -4.08
C ARG A 98 7.27 4.36 -3.41
N LEU A 99 6.83 4.24 -2.16
CA LEU A 99 6.49 5.38 -1.33
C LEU A 99 7.79 5.99 -0.78
N LEU A 100 8.08 7.22 -1.16
CA LEU A 100 9.33 7.87 -0.77
C LEU A 100 9.17 8.68 0.50
N LYS A 101 8.11 9.49 0.59
CA LYS A 101 7.83 10.30 1.78
C LYS A 101 6.37 10.72 1.79
N ILE A 102 5.89 11.03 2.97
CA ILE A 102 4.58 11.66 3.18
C ILE A 102 4.84 12.96 3.90
N GLU A 103 4.44 14.06 3.30
CA GLU A 103 4.69 15.39 3.82
C GLU A 103 3.37 16.13 3.98
N VAL A 104 3.14 16.68 5.16
CA VAL A 104 2.00 17.56 5.41
C VAL A 104 2.50 18.99 5.26
N VAL A 105 2.03 19.66 4.22
CA VAL A 105 2.40 21.04 3.93
C VAL A 105 1.28 21.94 4.43
N LYS A 106 1.61 22.85 5.32
CA LYS A 106 0.65 23.79 5.88
C LYS A 106 1.34 25.10 6.24
N GLU A 107 0.54 26.14 6.31
CA GLU A 107 0.99 27.46 6.72
C GLU A 107 0.04 27.99 7.78
N ASP A 108 0.47 29.03 8.47
CA ASP A 108 -0.39 29.70 9.45
C ASP A 108 -1.56 30.33 8.73
N PHE A 109 -2.74 30.17 9.29
CA PHE A 109 -3.97 30.77 8.77
C PHE A 109 -4.63 31.61 9.86
N THR A 110 -4.89 32.84 9.53
CA THR A 110 -5.67 33.75 10.40
C THR A 110 -6.75 34.41 9.58
N ILE A 111 -7.92 34.52 10.16
CA ILE A 111 -9.00 35.26 9.53
C ILE A 111 -8.71 36.75 9.70
N LYS A 112 -8.55 37.43 8.57
CA LYS A 112 -8.46 38.89 8.59
C LYS A 112 -9.86 39.46 8.62
N GLU A 113 -10.14 40.25 9.65
CA GLU A 113 -11.36 41.02 9.67
C GLU A 113 -11.19 42.20 8.71
N GLU A 114 -12.03 42.26 7.71
CA GLU A 114 -12.08 43.43 6.85
C GLU A 114 -12.93 44.50 7.49
N ASP A 115 -12.40 45.68 7.59
CA ASP A 115 -13.10 46.83 8.11
C ASP A 115 -14.13 47.36 7.10
#